data_887235fab103f15420854ef3b0e730aa
#
_entry.id   887235fab103f15420854ef3b0e730aa
#
_cell.length_a   1.000
_cell.length_b   1.000
_cell.length_c   1.000
_cell.angle_alpha   90.00
_cell.angle_beta   90.00
_cell.angle_gamma   90.00
#
_symmetry.space_group_name_H-M   'P 1'
#
loop_
_entity.id
_entity.type
_entity.pdbx_description
1 polymer ?
#
loop_
_entity_poly.entity_id
_entity_poly.type
_entity_poly.pdbx_seq_one_letter_code
_entity_poly.pdbx_strand_id
1 'polypeptide(L)'
;KASVAVLFALLKEMKEREMIPAQELLILITNFEEVGFGASYLPEGIPELLVVDMGAVGDDLDGREDRVSIVVKDSQGPFDYNMTTRLIGIAGERNLDYAVDVFRHYGSDAAAAIRGGANVRCALIGQGVQASHHMERTHVKGMENTLELIKGYIGL
;
A
#
# COMPACT_ATOMS: atom_id res chain seq x y z
N LYS A 1 3.21 8.19 -8.22
CA LYS A 1 2.05 8.77 -8.95
C LYS A 1 0.93 7.75 -9.20
N ALA A 2 1.26 6.49 -9.57
CA ALA A 2 0.26 5.46 -9.82
C ALA A 2 -0.60 5.18 -8.57
N SER A 3 0.02 5.07 -7.40
CA SER A 3 -0.67 4.86 -6.11
C SER A 3 -1.64 5.99 -5.77
N VAL A 4 -1.23 7.23 -6.01
CA VAL A 4 -2.13 8.40 -5.87
C VAL A 4 -3.30 8.31 -6.83
N ALA A 5 -3.08 7.86 -8.07
CA ALA A 5 -4.16 7.65 -9.04
C ALA A 5 -5.13 6.55 -8.58
N VAL A 6 -4.64 5.46 -7.98
CA VAL A 6 -5.48 4.40 -7.38
C VAL A 6 -6.34 4.97 -6.25
N LEU A 7 -5.77 5.79 -5.37
CA LEU A 7 -6.53 6.43 -4.28
C LEU A 7 -7.60 7.41 -4.80
N PHE A 8 -7.30 8.18 -5.85
CA PHE A 8 -8.31 9.02 -6.49
C PHE A 8 -9.39 8.21 -7.20
N ALA A 9 -9.05 7.07 -7.83
CA ALA A 9 -10.02 6.16 -8.40
C ALA A 9 -10.96 5.59 -7.34
N LEU A 10 -10.42 5.20 -6.17
CA LEU A 10 -11.21 4.77 -5.02
C LEU A 10 -12.22 5.85 -4.59
N LEU A 11 -11.76 7.08 -4.36
CA LEU A 11 -12.63 8.19 -3.94
C LEU A 11 -13.70 8.51 -4.97
N LYS A 12 -13.35 8.46 -6.25
CA LYS A 12 -14.31 8.65 -7.35
C LYS A 12 -15.37 7.56 -7.33
N GLU A 13 -14.97 6.29 -7.26
CA GLU A 13 -15.90 5.17 -7.24
C GLU A 13 -16.81 5.21 -6.00
N MET A 14 -16.25 5.49 -4.82
CA MET A 14 -17.04 5.67 -3.59
C MET A 14 -18.10 6.75 -3.75
N LYS A 15 -17.73 7.90 -4.33
CA LYS A 15 -18.66 9.01 -4.56
C LYS A 15 -19.75 8.66 -5.58
N GLU A 16 -19.38 8.08 -6.71
CA GLU A 16 -20.31 7.79 -7.81
C GLU A 16 -21.30 6.66 -7.48
N ARG A 17 -20.89 5.72 -6.63
CA ARG A 17 -21.69 4.56 -6.22
C ARG A 17 -22.24 4.67 -4.81
N GLU A 18 -22.07 5.82 -4.15
CA GLU A 18 -22.51 6.07 -2.78
C GLU A 18 -22.01 5.01 -1.78
N MET A 19 -20.77 4.52 -1.97
CA MET A 19 -20.19 3.48 -1.14
C MET A 19 -19.63 4.09 0.15
N ILE A 20 -19.95 3.46 1.28
CA ILE A 20 -19.51 3.91 2.60
C ILE A 20 -18.59 2.82 3.19
N PRO A 21 -17.34 3.13 3.54
CA PRO A 21 -16.45 2.16 4.15
C PRO A 21 -16.95 1.75 5.54
N ALA A 22 -16.60 0.53 5.95
CA ALA A 22 -17.00 0.00 7.26
C ALA A 22 -16.31 0.71 8.45
N GLN A 23 -15.32 1.54 8.18
CA GLN A 23 -14.51 2.26 9.17
C GLN A 23 -14.24 3.69 8.71
N GLU A 24 -13.88 4.57 9.64
CA GLU A 24 -13.41 5.90 9.29
C GLU A 24 -12.15 5.80 8.42
N LEU A 25 -12.14 6.51 7.29
CA LEU A 25 -11.05 6.51 6.33
C LEU A 25 -10.42 7.90 6.23
N LEU A 26 -9.14 7.97 6.56
CA LEU A 26 -8.30 9.14 6.30
C LEU A 26 -7.33 8.82 5.17
N ILE A 27 -7.36 9.60 4.10
CA ILE A 27 -6.37 9.52 3.02
C ILE A 27 -5.36 10.65 3.21
N LEU A 28 -4.11 10.27 3.43
CA LEU A 28 -2.99 11.16 3.60
C LEU A 28 -2.07 11.06 2.38
N ILE A 29 -1.86 12.18 1.69
CA ILE A 29 -0.85 12.28 0.62
C ILE A 29 0.33 13.05 1.20
N THR A 30 1.43 12.37 1.40
CA THR A 30 2.61 12.88 2.07
C THR A 30 3.53 13.63 1.13
N ASN A 31 4.35 14.51 1.70
CA ASN A 31 5.52 15.11 1.06
C ASN A 31 6.79 14.56 1.74
N PHE A 32 7.92 14.64 1.06
CA PHE A 32 9.24 14.21 1.58
C PHE A 32 9.34 12.70 1.89
N GLU A 33 8.52 11.86 1.25
CA GLU A 33 8.61 10.40 1.39
C GLU A 33 9.99 9.90 0.97
N GLU A 34 10.50 10.34 -0.20
CA GLU A 34 11.78 9.95 -0.82
C GLU A 34 13.03 10.29 0.02
N VAL A 35 12.88 11.14 0.99
CA VAL A 35 13.95 11.50 1.94
C VAL A 35 13.65 11.04 3.37
N GLY A 36 12.65 10.20 3.55
CA GLY A 36 12.34 9.48 4.78
C GLY A 36 11.58 10.27 5.85
N PHE A 37 10.88 11.33 5.47
CA PHE A 37 10.13 12.20 6.41
C PHE A 37 8.62 12.27 6.14
N GLY A 38 8.10 11.60 5.11
CA GLY A 38 6.74 11.75 4.64
C GLY A 38 5.66 11.63 5.72
N ALA A 39 5.59 10.50 6.40
CA ALA A 39 4.63 10.24 7.47
C ALA A 39 5.23 10.44 8.89
N SER A 40 6.25 11.26 9.06
CA SER A 40 6.83 11.55 10.39
C SER A 40 5.84 12.19 11.35
N TYR A 41 4.75 12.73 10.84
CA TYR A 41 3.60 13.17 11.62
C TYR A 41 2.33 12.48 11.11
N LEU A 42 1.59 11.88 12.01
CA LEU A 42 0.22 11.39 11.77
C LEU A 42 -0.74 12.08 12.73
N PRO A 43 -1.98 12.35 12.31
CA PRO A 43 -3.03 12.77 13.24
C PRO A 43 -3.21 11.77 14.38
N GLU A 44 -3.60 12.25 15.54
CA GLU A 44 -3.85 11.40 16.72
C GLU A 44 -5.03 10.45 16.48
N GLY A 45 -4.98 9.29 17.14
CA GLY A 45 -6.09 8.34 17.16
C GLY A 45 -6.16 7.38 15.97
N ILE A 46 -5.16 7.36 15.09
CA ILE A 46 -5.08 6.42 13.98
C ILE A 46 -4.50 5.09 14.46
N PRO A 47 -5.28 3.98 14.45
CA PRO A 47 -4.80 2.67 14.91
C PRO A 47 -4.03 1.90 13.84
N GLU A 48 -4.32 2.13 12.56
CA GLU A 48 -3.75 1.40 11.42
C GLU A 48 -3.34 2.36 10.29
N LEU A 49 -2.15 2.14 9.75
CA LEU A 49 -1.62 2.84 8.59
C LEU A 49 -1.40 1.83 7.46
N LEU A 50 -2.23 1.87 6.43
CA LEU A 50 -2.00 1.14 5.19
C LEU A 50 -1.29 2.05 4.21
N VAL A 51 0.00 1.83 4.02
CA VAL A 51 0.79 2.56 3.03
C VAL A 51 0.50 1.99 1.63
N VAL A 52 0.15 2.86 0.70
CA VAL A 52 -0.07 2.52 -0.72
C VAL A 52 1.05 3.14 -1.53
N ASP A 53 2.11 2.39 -1.67
CA ASP A 53 3.30 2.77 -2.41
C ASP A 53 3.39 1.98 -3.73
N MET A 54 4.55 1.53 -4.13
CA MET A 54 4.75 0.65 -5.27
C MET A 54 5.24 -0.72 -4.80
N GLY A 55 5.02 -1.75 -5.62
CA GLY A 55 5.68 -3.05 -5.49
C GLY A 55 6.92 -3.07 -6.37
N ALA A 56 8.10 -3.23 -5.80
CA ALA A 56 9.31 -3.37 -6.60
C ALA A 56 9.27 -4.65 -7.44
N VAL A 57 9.67 -4.55 -8.70
CA VAL A 57 9.79 -5.69 -9.62
C VAL A 57 11.27 -5.94 -9.89
N GLY A 58 11.73 -7.16 -9.68
CA GLY A 58 13.12 -7.55 -9.88
C GLY A 58 13.31 -9.07 -9.80
N ASP A 59 14.50 -9.54 -10.13
CA ASP A 59 14.81 -10.98 -10.25
C ASP A 59 14.66 -11.74 -8.90
N ASP A 60 14.84 -11.05 -7.79
CA ASP A 60 14.75 -11.63 -6.44
C ASP A 60 13.36 -11.45 -5.79
N LEU A 61 12.35 -10.98 -6.54
CA LEU A 61 11.03 -10.64 -6.02
C LEU A 61 9.94 -11.43 -6.75
N ASP A 62 8.86 -11.73 -6.05
CA ASP A 62 7.67 -12.40 -6.62
C ASP A 62 6.71 -11.40 -7.28
N GLY A 63 6.91 -10.11 -7.01
CA GLY A 63 6.14 -9.01 -7.58
C GLY A 63 6.29 -8.92 -9.09
N ARG A 64 5.19 -8.55 -9.77
CA ARG A 64 5.12 -8.31 -11.21
C ARG A 64 4.25 -7.10 -11.48
N GLU A 65 4.43 -6.47 -12.63
CA GLU A 65 3.68 -5.26 -13.01
C GLU A 65 2.16 -5.45 -12.99
N ASP A 66 1.69 -6.67 -13.30
CA ASP A 66 0.26 -7.02 -13.35
C ASP A 66 -0.34 -7.46 -12.00
N ARG A 67 0.43 -7.40 -10.92
CA ARG A 67 0.02 -7.83 -9.57
C ARG A 67 0.06 -6.68 -8.58
N VAL A 68 -0.66 -6.85 -7.47
CA VAL A 68 -0.42 -6.08 -6.25
C VAL A 68 0.59 -6.80 -5.39
N SER A 69 1.62 -6.12 -4.91
CA SER A 69 2.53 -6.63 -3.88
C SER A 69 1.95 -6.33 -2.49
N ILE A 70 1.93 -7.35 -1.64
CA ILE A 70 1.68 -7.24 -0.19
C ILE A 70 3.03 -7.43 0.47
N VAL A 71 3.59 -6.35 0.99
CA VAL A 71 4.95 -6.35 1.52
C VAL A 71 4.91 -6.72 2.99
N VAL A 72 5.56 -7.83 3.36
CA VAL A 72 5.58 -8.30 4.75
C VAL A 72 6.76 -7.76 5.55
N LYS A 73 7.79 -7.25 4.86
CA LYS A 73 8.97 -6.64 5.45
C LYS A 73 9.65 -5.71 4.45
N ASP A 74 10.10 -4.55 4.91
CA ASP A 74 11.02 -3.68 4.17
C ASP A 74 12.41 -3.62 4.82
N SER A 75 13.26 -2.69 4.39
CA SER A 75 14.61 -2.50 4.95
C SER A 75 14.61 -2.04 6.41
N GLN A 76 13.50 -1.51 6.91
CA GLN A 76 13.38 -0.93 8.25
C GLN A 76 12.79 -1.90 9.27
N GLY A 77 12.14 -2.95 8.82
CA GLY A 77 11.60 -3.97 9.72
C GLY A 77 10.36 -4.69 9.16
N PRO A 78 9.82 -5.66 9.91
CA PRO A 78 8.58 -6.35 9.54
C PRO A 78 7.38 -5.41 9.71
N PHE A 79 6.38 -5.62 8.87
CA PHE A 79 5.05 -5.03 9.02
C PHE A 79 4.19 -5.83 9.99
N ASP A 80 3.04 -5.26 10.40
CA ASP A 80 2.12 -5.93 11.32
C ASP A 80 1.59 -7.24 10.72
N TYR A 81 1.75 -8.32 11.48
CA TYR A 81 1.37 -9.68 11.04
C TYR A 81 -0.13 -9.81 10.78
N ASN A 82 -0.97 -9.22 11.63
CA ASN A 82 -2.42 -9.35 11.49
C ASN A 82 -2.93 -8.55 10.27
N MET A 83 -2.39 -7.35 10.05
CA MET A 83 -2.74 -6.56 8.86
C MET A 83 -2.30 -7.26 7.57
N THR A 84 -1.08 -7.77 7.50
CA THR A 84 -0.57 -8.46 6.32
C THR A 84 -1.32 -9.76 6.05
N THR A 85 -1.62 -10.55 7.09
CA THR A 85 -2.41 -11.78 6.97
C THR A 85 -3.83 -11.49 6.48
N ARG A 86 -4.46 -10.42 6.99
CA ARG A 86 -5.78 -9.96 6.53
C ARG A 86 -5.75 -9.56 5.06
N LEU A 87 -4.76 -8.80 4.63
CA LEU A 87 -4.60 -8.40 3.22
C LEU A 87 -4.43 -9.63 2.30
N ILE A 88 -3.62 -10.61 2.69
CA ILE A 88 -3.44 -11.87 1.94
C ILE A 88 -4.76 -12.63 1.85
N GLY A 89 -5.51 -12.73 2.95
CA GLY A 89 -6.83 -13.36 2.97
C GLY A 89 -7.80 -12.70 2.00
N ILE A 90 -7.91 -11.36 2.05
CA ILE A 90 -8.76 -10.58 1.14
C ILE A 90 -8.36 -10.78 -0.32
N ALA A 91 -7.05 -10.76 -0.62
CA ALA A 91 -6.57 -10.97 -1.98
C ALA A 91 -6.97 -12.36 -2.51
N GLY A 92 -6.86 -13.40 -1.67
CA GLY A 92 -7.31 -14.75 -2.01
C GLY A 92 -8.82 -14.86 -2.21
N GLU A 93 -9.62 -14.32 -1.29
CA GLU A 93 -11.09 -14.34 -1.36
C GLU A 93 -11.64 -13.62 -2.59
N ARG A 94 -10.98 -12.52 -2.99
CA ARG A 94 -11.36 -11.74 -4.18
C ARG A 94 -10.71 -12.23 -5.47
N ASN A 95 -9.93 -13.31 -5.43
CA ASN A 95 -9.19 -13.85 -6.57
C ASN A 95 -8.32 -12.79 -7.27
N LEU A 96 -7.65 -11.93 -6.50
CA LEU A 96 -6.74 -10.94 -7.03
C LEU A 96 -5.41 -11.58 -7.44
N ASP A 97 -4.75 -11.02 -8.45
CA ASP A 97 -3.36 -11.37 -8.73
C ASP A 97 -2.46 -10.58 -7.77
N TYR A 98 -1.81 -11.29 -6.86
CA TYR A 98 -0.94 -10.70 -5.84
C TYR A 98 0.37 -11.44 -5.68
N ALA A 99 1.33 -10.79 -5.06
CA ALA A 99 2.57 -11.36 -4.58
C ALA A 99 2.77 -10.99 -3.09
N VAL A 100 3.51 -11.82 -2.37
CA VAL A 100 3.93 -11.53 -0.99
C VAL A 100 5.43 -11.31 -1.01
N ASP A 101 5.86 -10.08 -0.75
CA ASP A 101 7.23 -9.64 -0.98
C ASP A 101 7.97 -9.21 0.29
N VAL A 102 9.30 -9.30 0.21
CA VAL A 102 10.24 -8.74 1.17
C VAL A 102 11.19 -7.79 0.44
N PHE A 103 11.17 -6.51 0.80
CA PHE A 103 12.06 -5.52 0.20
C PHE A 103 13.29 -5.29 1.07
N ARG A 104 14.46 -5.64 0.56
CA ARG A 104 15.72 -5.55 1.33
C ARG A 104 16.31 -4.15 1.36
N HIS A 105 16.03 -3.34 0.36
CA HIS A 105 16.71 -2.06 0.09
C HIS A 105 15.76 -0.87 -0.02
N TYR A 106 14.46 -1.08 0.10
CA TYR A 106 13.44 -0.03 0.07
C TYR A 106 12.89 0.21 1.47
N GLY A 107 12.59 1.46 1.77
CA GLY A 107 11.82 1.88 2.93
C GLY A 107 10.46 2.44 2.49
N SER A 108 9.67 2.90 3.45
CA SER A 108 8.36 3.49 3.20
C SER A 108 7.97 4.47 4.30
N ASP A 109 6.89 5.18 4.08
CA ASP A 109 6.27 6.07 5.07
C ASP A 109 5.89 5.37 6.38
N ALA A 110 5.66 4.05 6.37
CA ALA A 110 5.41 3.29 7.58
C ALA A 110 6.58 3.40 8.57
N ALA A 111 7.81 3.27 8.07
CA ALA A 111 9.00 3.42 8.89
C ALA A 111 9.19 4.86 9.39
N ALA A 112 8.85 5.86 8.57
CA ALA A 112 8.90 7.26 8.97
C ALA A 112 7.91 7.55 10.12
N ALA A 113 6.68 7.02 10.03
CA ALA A 113 5.65 7.15 11.06
C ALA A 113 6.12 6.57 12.41
N ILE A 114 6.64 5.33 12.40
CA ILE A 114 7.11 4.65 13.62
C ILE A 114 8.30 5.40 14.23
N ARG A 115 9.27 5.84 13.41
CA ARG A 115 10.40 6.64 13.90
C ARG A 115 9.98 8.02 14.42
N GLY A 116 8.91 8.59 13.87
CA GLY A 116 8.27 9.81 14.35
C GLY A 116 7.55 9.67 15.69
N GLY A 117 7.45 8.43 16.22
CA GLY A 117 6.82 8.14 17.51
C GLY A 117 5.35 7.75 17.40
N ALA A 118 4.83 7.49 16.22
CA ALA A 118 3.44 7.05 16.06
C ALA A 118 3.25 5.63 16.62
N ASN A 119 2.26 5.46 17.48
CA ASN A 119 1.84 4.14 17.99
C ASN A 119 0.75 3.56 17.08
N VAL A 120 1.16 3.07 15.91
CA VAL A 120 0.28 2.63 14.83
C VAL A 120 0.74 1.28 14.28
N ARG A 121 -0.19 0.42 13.93
CA ARG A 121 0.11 -0.80 13.17
C ARG A 121 0.23 -0.43 11.69
N CYS A 122 1.23 -0.99 11.01
CA CYS A 122 1.53 -0.64 9.62
C CYS A 122 1.49 -1.86 8.71
N ALA A 123 1.00 -1.64 7.48
CA ALA A 123 1.18 -2.55 6.35
C ALA A 123 1.50 -1.74 5.10
N LEU A 124 2.09 -2.40 4.11
CA LEU A 124 2.49 -1.82 2.84
C LEU A 124 1.97 -2.66 1.68
N ILE A 125 1.31 -2.01 0.74
CA ILE A 125 0.88 -2.61 -0.53
C ILE A 125 1.21 -1.67 -1.69
N GLY A 126 1.22 -2.20 -2.90
CA GLY A 126 1.31 -1.39 -4.10
C GLY A 126 1.32 -2.21 -5.38
N GLN A 127 0.92 -1.60 -6.49
CA GLN A 127 1.05 -2.21 -7.81
C GLN A 127 2.53 -2.44 -8.14
N GLY A 128 2.83 -3.50 -8.89
CA GLY A 128 4.19 -3.75 -9.34
C GLY A 128 4.67 -2.65 -10.28
N VAL A 129 5.86 -2.14 -10.02
CA VAL A 129 6.52 -1.08 -10.81
C VAL A 129 7.91 -1.52 -11.22
N GLN A 130 8.15 -1.54 -12.52
CA GLN A 130 9.47 -1.78 -13.10
C GLN A 130 10.25 -0.47 -13.19
N ALA A 131 11.55 -0.54 -12.99
CA ALA A 131 12.48 0.58 -13.09
C ALA A 131 12.12 1.77 -12.17
N SER A 132 11.79 1.44 -10.89
CA SER A 132 11.55 2.44 -9.84
C SER A 132 12.68 3.47 -9.76
N HIS A 133 12.34 4.73 -9.58
CA HIS A 133 13.19 5.92 -9.61
C HIS A 133 13.80 6.28 -10.98
N HIS A 134 13.39 5.58 -12.05
CA HIS A 134 13.82 5.87 -13.42
C HIS A 134 12.62 6.07 -14.36
N MET A 135 12.64 5.46 -15.54
CA MET A 135 11.50 5.40 -16.47
C MET A 135 10.53 4.33 -15.98
N GLU A 136 9.75 4.65 -14.99
CA GLU A 136 8.84 3.72 -14.32
C GLU A 136 7.73 3.22 -15.24
N ARG A 137 7.43 1.93 -15.09
CA ARG A 137 6.38 1.25 -15.83
C ARG A 137 5.57 0.37 -14.89
N THR A 138 4.27 0.40 -15.01
CA THR A 138 3.33 -0.50 -14.35
C THR A 138 2.24 -0.94 -15.33
N HIS A 139 1.47 -1.93 -14.94
CA HIS A 139 0.34 -2.42 -15.73
C HIS A 139 -0.98 -2.02 -15.07
N VAL A 140 -1.99 -1.66 -15.87
CA VAL A 140 -3.31 -1.28 -15.36
C VAL A 140 -3.92 -2.34 -14.45
N LYS A 141 -3.73 -3.62 -14.76
CA LYS A 141 -4.21 -4.73 -13.93
C LYS A 141 -3.60 -4.75 -12.52
N GLY A 142 -2.31 -4.38 -12.37
CA GLY A 142 -1.70 -4.21 -11.05
C GLY A 142 -2.36 -3.09 -10.24
N MET A 143 -2.70 -1.99 -10.90
CA MET A 143 -3.44 -0.88 -10.26
C MET A 143 -4.87 -1.30 -9.89
N GLU A 144 -5.57 -2.05 -10.75
CA GLU A 144 -6.90 -2.61 -10.47
C GLU A 144 -6.86 -3.57 -9.28
N ASN A 145 -5.89 -4.49 -9.23
CA ASN A 145 -5.71 -5.40 -8.10
C ASN A 145 -5.43 -4.62 -6.81
N THR A 146 -4.64 -3.55 -6.87
CA THR A 146 -4.37 -2.67 -5.72
C THR A 146 -5.64 -1.98 -5.24
N LEU A 147 -6.44 -1.43 -6.16
CA LEU A 147 -7.72 -0.79 -5.85
C LEU A 147 -8.69 -1.77 -5.17
N GLU A 148 -8.87 -2.96 -5.75
CA GLU A 148 -9.77 -3.98 -5.21
C GLU A 148 -9.31 -4.51 -3.84
N LEU A 149 -7.99 -4.59 -3.63
CA LEU A 149 -7.44 -4.96 -2.33
C LEU A 149 -7.74 -3.89 -1.27
N ILE A 150 -7.57 -2.61 -1.60
CA ILE A 150 -7.92 -1.51 -0.69
C ILE A 150 -9.42 -1.55 -0.37
N LYS A 151 -10.29 -1.70 -1.37
CA LYS A 151 -11.75 -1.81 -1.18
C LYS A 151 -12.08 -2.93 -0.21
N GLY A 152 -11.55 -4.12 -0.41
CA GLY A 152 -11.75 -5.23 0.52
C GLY A 152 -11.26 -4.95 1.93
N TYR A 153 -10.12 -4.27 2.05
CA TYR A 153 -9.55 -3.93 3.35
C TYR A 153 -10.41 -2.93 4.14
N ILE A 154 -11.03 -1.97 3.48
CA ILE A 154 -11.92 -0.98 4.11
C ILE A 154 -13.40 -1.41 4.18
N GLY A 155 -13.70 -2.66 3.78
CA GLY A 155 -15.04 -3.25 3.88
C GLY A 155 -16.02 -2.83 2.79
N LEU A 156 -15.52 -2.59 1.58
CA LEU A 156 -16.31 -2.26 0.38
C LEU A 156 -16.39 -3.43 -0.61
#